data_0706a0a41992cf2e1d9cfa4ea63645f4
#
_entry.id   0706a0a41992cf2e1d9cfa4ea63645f4
#
_cell.length_a   1.000
_cell.length_b   1.000
_cell.length_c   1.000
_cell.angle_alpha   90.00
_cell.angle_beta   90.00
_cell.angle_gamma   90.00
#
_symmetry.space_group_name_H-M   'P 1'
#
loop_
_entity.id
_entity.type
_entity.pdbx_description
1 polymer ?
#
loop_
_entity_poly.entity_id
_entity_poly.type
_entity_poly.pdbx_seq_one_letter_code
_entity_poly.pdbx_strand_id
1 'polypeptide(L)'
;ASKEAELSTMKDALGEKVERVEELLQNVAKVLAKDTNYATMVTSPKVTGNKLKFVQLSQLESDKILAVIVMEGNLIRNKVITVSEDLSQENLLKLNILLNTTLTGLTLEQMNLSIVSKMENQAGEHIKLVKEVLDAIVETINSADDLKIYTSGATNIFKYPELSDSTKASELIYALEEKQGLSGLCLLYTSPSPRD
;
A
#
# COMPACT_ATOMS: atom_id res chain seq x y z
N ALA A 1 27.14 -7.10 -9.52
CA ALA A 1 26.50 -7.19 -10.87
C ALA A 1 25.39 -8.25 -10.94
N SER A 2 25.53 -9.44 -10.32
CA SER A 2 24.49 -10.50 -10.40
C SER A 2 23.26 -10.17 -9.54
N LYS A 3 23.44 -9.75 -8.30
CA LYS A 3 22.32 -9.45 -7.37
C LYS A 3 21.51 -8.22 -7.77
N GLU A 4 22.12 -7.23 -8.36
CA GLU A 4 21.40 -6.04 -8.85
C GLU A 4 20.52 -6.35 -10.06
N ALA A 5 20.98 -7.22 -10.95
CA ALA A 5 20.19 -7.69 -12.08
C ALA A 5 19.00 -8.54 -11.63
N GLU A 6 19.16 -9.40 -10.63
CA GLU A 6 18.08 -10.20 -10.05
C GLU A 6 17.04 -9.33 -9.34
N LEU A 7 17.48 -8.31 -8.58
CA LEU A 7 16.60 -7.34 -7.93
C LEU A 7 15.83 -6.49 -8.96
N SER A 8 16.47 -6.05 -10.04
CA SER A 8 15.81 -5.32 -11.12
C SER A 8 14.75 -6.20 -11.79
N THR A 9 15.10 -7.44 -12.13
CA THR A 9 14.17 -8.38 -12.79
C THR A 9 12.96 -8.72 -11.89
N MET A 10 13.17 -8.87 -10.57
CA MET A 10 12.08 -9.07 -9.62
C MET A 10 11.20 -7.82 -9.49
N LYS A 11 11.80 -6.63 -9.52
CA LYS A 11 11.09 -5.35 -9.46
C LYS A 11 10.18 -5.15 -10.67
N ASP A 12 10.71 -5.43 -11.85
CA ASP A 12 9.98 -5.32 -13.12
C ASP A 12 8.84 -6.34 -13.18
N ALA A 13 9.09 -7.59 -12.80
CA ALA A 13 8.06 -8.64 -12.78
C ALA A 13 6.93 -8.40 -11.75
N LEU A 14 7.25 -7.77 -10.60
CA LEU A 14 6.25 -7.40 -9.60
C LEU A 14 5.46 -6.16 -10.03
N GLY A 15 6.12 -5.17 -10.61
CA GLY A 15 5.47 -3.98 -11.17
C GLY A 15 4.49 -4.36 -12.28
N GLU A 16 4.91 -5.20 -13.21
CA GLU A 16 4.06 -5.68 -14.32
C GLU A 16 2.82 -6.45 -13.84
N LYS A 17 2.93 -7.24 -12.76
CA LYS A 17 1.76 -7.94 -12.18
C LYS A 17 0.76 -6.99 -11.53
N VAL A 18 1.24 -5.95 -10.85
CA VAL A 18 0.37 -4.94 -10.23
C VAL A 18 -0.35 -4.13 -11.30
N GLU A 19 0.36 -3.67 -12.32
CA GLU A 19 -0.23 -2.95 -13.46
C GLU A 19 -1.29 -3.79 -14.17
N ARG A 20 -1.06 -5.07 -14.40
CA ARG A 20 -2.04 -5.97 -15.01
C ARG A 20 -3.32 -6.14 -14.19
N VAL A 21 -3.23 -6.19 -12.86
CA VAL A 21 -4.43 -6.26 -12.00
C VAL A 21 -5.20 -4.95 -12.05
N GLU A 22 -4.53 -3.81 -12.03
CA GLU A 22 -5.17 -2.50 -12.15
C GLU A 22 -5.86 -2.31 -13.50
N GLU A 23 -5.19 -2.65 -14.58
CA GLU A 23 -5.78 -2.66 -15.92
C GLU A 23 -6.99 -3.59 -16.03
N LEU A 24 -6.91 -4.78 -15.43
CA LEU A 24 -8.02 -5.72 -15.39
C LEU A 24 -9.24 -5.12 -14.68
N LEU A 25 -9.04 -4.56 -13.47
CA LEU A 25 -10.12 -3.96 -12.68
C LEU A 25 -10.75 -2.77 -13.42
N GLN A 26 -9.93 -1.94 -14.07
CA GLN A 26 -10.40 -0.83 -14.88
C GLN A 26 -11.20 -1.29 -16.11
N ASN A 27 -10.74 -2.35 -16.77
CA ASN A 27 -11.46 -2.95 -17.91
C ASN A 27 -12.77 -3.59 -17.49
N VAL A 28 -12.80 -4.28 -16.34
CA VAL A 28 -14.04 -4.84 -15.77
C VAL A 28 -15.06 -3.72 -15.52
N ALA A 29 -14.66 -2.61 -14.91
CA ALA A 29 -15.55 -1.47 -14.70
C ALA A 29 -16.11 -0.92 -16.01
N LYS A 30 -15.29 -0.82 -17.07
CA LYS A 30 -15.71 -0.35 -18.40
C LYS A 30 -16.71 -1.31 -19.06
N VAL A 31 -16.44 -2.61 -19.03
CA VAL A 31 -17.32 -3.64 -19.63
C VAL A 31 -18.67 -3.65 -18.93
N LEU A 32 -18.66 -3.68 -17.58
CA LEU A 32 -19.90 -3.65 -16.81
C LEU A 32 -20.72 -2.39 -17.09
N ALA A 33 -20.09 -1.21 -17.13
CA ALA A 33 -20.79 0.04 -17.42
C ALA A 33 -21.43 0.04 -18.82
N LYS A 34 -20.76 -0.54 -19.81
CA LYS A 34 -21.24 -0.66 -21.18
C LYS A 34 -22.40 -1.62 -21.29
N ASP A 35 -22.30 -2.80 -20.69
CA ASP A 35 -23.27 -3.87 -20.85
C ASP A 35 -24.55 -3.62 -20.03
N THR A 36 -24.40 -3.02 -18.84
CA THR A 36 -25.55 -2.73 -17.97
C THR A 36 -26.17 -1.37 -18.18
N ASN A 37 -25.49 -0.44 -18.85
CA ASN A 37 -25.85 0.98 -18.95
C ASN A 37 -25.93 1.70 -17.58
N TYR A 38 -25.30 1.16 -16.53
CA TYR A 38 -25.18 1.80 -15.22
C TYR A 38 -23.81 2.48 -15.05
N ALA A 39 -23.72 3.39 -14.09
CA ALA A 39 -22.44 3.79 -13.54
C ALA A 39 -21.93 2.63 -12.68
N THR A 40 -20.72 2.19 -12.95
CA THR A 40 -20.10 1.06 -12.23
C THR A 40 -18.88 1.49 -11.47
N MET A 41 -18.70 0.87 -10.33
CA MET A 41 -17.54 1.06 -9.47
C MET A 41 -16.94 -0.31 -9.13
N VAL A 42 -15.64 -0.44 -9.35
CA VAL A 42 -14.87 -1.64 -8.98
C VAL A 42 -13.79 -1.21 -7.99
N THR A 43 -13.71 -1.89 -6.87
CA THR A 43 -12.66 -1.64 -5.87
C THR A 43 -11.59 -2.70 -5.94
N SER A 44 -10.33 -2.33 -5.69
CA SER A 44 -9.29 -3.32 -5.43
C SER A 44 -9.64 -4.10 -4.16
N PRO A 45 -9.23 -5.38 -4.06
CA PRO A 45 -9.34 -6.10 -2.80
C PRO A 45 -8.55 -5.37 -1.72
N LYS A 46 -9.12 -5.26 -0.52
CA LYS A 46 -8.40 -4.74 0.64
C LYS A 46 -7.27 -5.72 0.98
N VAL A 47 -6.03 -5.24 0.97
CA VAL A 47 -4.91 -6.06 1.40
C VAL A 47 -4.90 -6.06 2.93
N THR A 48 -5.40 -7.12 3.54
CA THR A 48 -5.52 -7.27 5.00
C THR A 48 -4.21 -7.70 5.69
N GLY A 49 -3.09 -7.63 5.00
CA GLY A 49 -1.79 -8.01 5.55
C GLY A 49 -1.14 -6.85 6.30
N ASN A 50 -1.37 -6.75 7.62
CA ASN A 50 -0.80 -5.70 8.46
C ASN A 50 0.41 -6.15 9.29
N LYS A 51 0.92 -7.38 9.07
CA LYS A 51 2.12 -7.89 9.74
C LYS A 51 3.36 -7.74 8.90
N LEU A 52 4.44 -7.32 9.54
CA LEU A 52 5.74 -7.29 8.90
C LEU A 52 6.28 -8.70 8.68
N LYS A 53 6.65 -9.03 7.45
CA LYS A 53 7.33 -10.29 7.12
C LYS A 53 8.84 -10.19 7.32
N PHE A 54 9.44 -9.18 6.71
CA PHE A 54 10.85 -8.86 6.93
C PHE A 54 11.18 -7.46 6.42
N VAL A 55 12.32 -6.96 6.89
CA VAL A 55 13.00 -5.76 6.40
C VAL A 55 14.39 -6.13 5.93
N GLN A 56 14.80 -5.63 4.77
CA GLN A 56 16.15 -5.77 4.27
C GLN A 56 16.76 -4.40 4.03
N LEU A 57 17.86 -4.12 4.71
CA LEU A 57 18.70 -2.95 4.45
C LEU A 57 19.86 -3.38 3.56
N SER A 58 20.11 -2.61 2.51
CA SER A 58 21.22 -2.82 1.59
C SER A 58 21.87 -1.47 1.28
N GLN A 59 23.19 -1.42 1.25
CA GLN A 59 23.91 -0.23 0.83
C GLN A 59 23.75 -0.05 -0.67
N LEU A 60 23.26 1.11 -1.09
CA LEU A 60 23.08 1.51 -2.48
C LEU A 60 24.27 2.37 -2.96
N GLU A 61 24.59 3.38 -2.19
CA GLU A 61 25.73 4.29 -2.36
C GLU A 61 26.39 4.52 -0.99
N SER A 62 27.49 5.22 -0.93
CA SER A 62 28.20 5.50 0.34
C SER A 62 27.33 6.19 1.39
N ASP A 63 26.41 7.04 0.93
CA ASP A 63 25.51 7.85 1.75
C ASP A 63 24.02 7.42 1.64
N LYS A 64 23.73 6.31 0.94
CA LYS A 64 22.34 5.87 0.71
C LYS A 64 22.15 4.39 1.02
N ILE A 65 21.14 4.14 1.82
CA ILE A 65 20.66 2.81 2.19
C ILE A 65 19.29 2.56 1.54
N LEU A 66 19.17 1.44 0.85
CA LEU A 66 17.89 0.95 0.38
C LEU A 66 17.25 0.09 1.46
N ALA A 67 16.09 0.49 1.95
CA ALA A 67 15.25 -0.31 2.82
C ALA A 67 14.14 -0.98 1.98
N VAL A 68 14.10 -2.30 1.99
CA VAL A 68 13.03 -3.10 1.38
C VAL A 68 12.16 -3.65 2.51
N ILE A 69 10.89 -3.25 2.54
CA ILE A 69 9.92 -3.63 3.56
C ILE A 69 8.93 -4.58 2.92
N VAL A 70 8.77 -5.76 3.49
CA VAL A 70 7.82 -6.79 3.01
C VAL A 70 6.81 -7.09 4.09
N MET A 71 5.54 -6.86 3.77
CA MET A 71 4.39 -7.14 4.63
C MET A 71 3.68 -8.43 4.21
N GLU A 72 2.84 -8.97 5.08
CA GLU A 72 1.88 -10.01 4.68
C GLU A 72 1.00 -9.51 3.53
N GLY A 73 0.49 -10.43 2.71
CA GLY A 73 -0.27 -10.07 1.50
C GLY A 73 0.59 -9.63 0.32
N ASN A 74 1.92 -9.88 0.38
CA ASN A 74 2.90 -9.54 -0.65
C ASN A 74 3.00 -8.02 -0.96
N LEU A 75 2.66 -7.18 0.02
CA LEU A 75 2.89 -5.76 -0.08
C LEU A 75 4.39 -5.49 0.13
N ILE A 76 5.03 -4.92 -0.88
CA ILE A 76 6.46 -4.59 -0.88
C ILE A 76 6.61 -3.09 -1.08
N ARG A 77 7.43 -2.47 -0.23
CA ARG A 77 7.82 -1.06 -0.34
C ARG A 77 9.33 -0.93 -0.29
N ASN A 78 9.81 0.00 -1.09
CA ASN A 78 11.23 0.38 -1.10
C ASN A 78 11.33 1.84 -0.67
N LYS A 79 12.25 2.13 0.23
CA LYS A 79 12.59 3.50 0.64
C LYS A 79 14.11 3.67 0.55
N VAL A 80 14.55 4.74 -0.10
CA VAL A 80 15.96 5.15 -0.06
C VAL A 80 16.12 6.13 1.08
N ILE A 81 17.04 5.82 1.99
CA ILE A 81 17.32 6.60 3.19
C ILE A 81 18.74 7.16 3.06
N THR A 82 18.85 8.48 3.20
CA THR A 82 20.17 9.14 3.21
C THR A 82 20.77 9.09 4.61
N VAL A 83 21.98 8.57 4.72
CA VAL A 83 22.74 8.49 5.97
C VAL A 83 23.90 9.48 5.93
N SER A 84 24.25 10.04 7.09
CA SER A 84 25.31 11.04 7.18
C SER A 84 26.71 10.42 7.21
N GLU A 85 26.81 9.13 7.46
CA GLU A 85 28.06 8.39 7.61
C GLU A 85 27.98 7.06 6.86
N ASP A 86 29.11 6.62 6.34
CA ASP A 86 29.24 5.32 5.66
C ASP A 86 29.04 4.19 6.68
N LEU A 87 28.02 3.37 6.45
CA LEU A 87 27.72 2.21 7.28
C LEU A 87 28.62 1.03 6.90
N SER A 88 29.41 0.57 7.86
CA SER A 88 30.15 -0.67 7.66
C SER A 88 29.21 -1.84 7.39
N GLN A 89 29.67 -2.82 6.61
CA GLN A 89 28.91 -4.04 6.34
C GLN A 89 28.49 -4.78 7.61
N GLU A 90 29.32 -4.71 8.65
CA GLU A 90 29.03 -5.30 9.96
C GLU A 90 27.87 -4.60 10.66
N ASN A 91 27.86 -3.26 10.66
CA ASN A 91 26.77 -2.47 11.26
C ASN A 91 25.46 -2.66 10.47
N LEU A 92 25.54 -2.70 9.16
CA LEU A 92 24.38 -2.99 8.32
C LEU A 92 23.78 -4.37 8.62
N LEU A 93 24.62 -5.39 8.82
CA LEU A 93 24.18 -6.73 9.21
C LEU A 93 23.53 -6.72 10.61
N LYS A 94 24.14 -6.05 11.58
CA LYS A 94 23.59 -5.91 12.94
C LYS A 94 22.21 -5.24 12.92
N LEU A 95 22.04 -4.19 12.14
CA LEU A 95 20.75 -3.50 11.98
C LEU A 95 19.70 -4.39 11.31
N ASN A 96 20.08 -5.14 10.28
CA ASN A 96 19.18 -6.11 9.66
C ASN A 96 18.71 -7.17 10.66
N ILE A 97 19.61 -7.71 11.48
CA ILE A 97 19.27 -8.67 12.52
C ILE A 97 18.35 -8.02 13.56
N LEU A 98 18.70 -6.83 14.05
CA LEU A 98 17.91 -6.10 15.04
C LEU A 98 16.47 -5.86 14.56
N LEU A 99 16.29 -5.31 13.35
CA LEU A 99 14.98 -5.03 12.79
C LEU A 99 14.15 -6.32 12.65
N ASN A 100 14.73 -7.37 12.08
CA ASN A 100 13.99 -8.60 11.81
C ASN A 100 13.69 -9.40 13.09
N THR A 101 14.60 -9.48 14.04
CA THR A 101 14.33 -10.19 15.31
C THR A 101 13.32 -9.48 16.19
N THR A 102 13.19 -8.15 16.04
CA THR A 102 12.31 -7.35 16.88
C THR A 102 10.93 -7.13 16.27
N LEU A 103 10.85 -6.96 14.93
CA LEU A 103 9.63 -6.49 14.27
C LEU A 103 8.91 -7.56 13.45
N THR A 104 9.58 -8.64 13.03
CA THR A 104 8.94 -9.68 12.19
C THR A 104 7.75 -10.32 12.90
N GLY A 105 6.64 -10.43 12.19
CA GLY A 105 5.39 -11.01 12.69
C GLY A 105 4.54 -10.05 13.52
N LEU A 106 5.00 -8.82 13.79
CA LEU A 106 4.24 -7.83 14.53
C LEU A 106 3.32 -7.02 13.59
N THR A 107 2.16 -6.64 14.13
CA THR A 107 1.30 -5.61 13.56
C THR A 107 1.73 -4.22 14.04
N LEU A 108 1.19 -3.16 13.42
CA LEU A 108 1.48 -1.79 13.85
C LEU A 108 1.08 -1.54 15.32
N GLU A 109 -0.07 -2.08 15.74
CA GLU A 109 -0.55 -1.93 17.13
C GLU A 109 0.37 -2.63 18.14
N GLN A 110 1.07 -3.69 17.72
CA GLN A 110 2.02 -4.43 18.54
C GLN A 110 3.39 -3.75 18.59
N MET A 111 3.71 -2.89 17.61
CA MET A 111 4.92 -2.06 17.58
C MET A 111 4.80 -0.88 18.55
N ASN A 112 4.71 -1.18 19.84
CA ASN A 112 4.50 -0.18 20.89
C ASN A 112 5.80 0.56 21.29
N LEU A 113 5.65 1.60 22.11
CA LEU A 113 6.76 2.43 22.58
C LEU A 113 7.88 1.65 23.28
N SER A 114 7.54 0.53 23.94
CA SER A 114 8.54 -0.31 24.62
C SER A 114 9.48 -0.99 23.62
N ILE A 115 8.92 -1.49 22.50
CA ILE A 115 9.70 -2.10 21.42
C ILE A 115 10.57 -1.04 20.73
N VAL A 116 9.99 0.13 20.44
CA VAL A 116 10.72 1.24 19.82
C VAL A 116 11.87 1.68 20.71
N SER A 117 11.64 1.92 22.01
CA SER A 117 12.68 2.30 22.96
C SER A 117 13.79 1.26 23.09
N LYS A 118 13.44 -0.03 23.06
CA LYS A 118 14.43 -1.11 23.07
C LYS A 118 15.30 -1.09 21.81
N MET A 119 14.71 -0.87 20.67
CA MET A 119 15.44 -0.76 19.39
C MET A 119 16.33 0.49 19.37
N GLU A 120 15.83 1.63 19.87
CA GLU A 120 16.60 2.87 19.97
C GLU A 120 17.88 2.67 20.82
N ASN A 121 17.75 1.99 21.94
CA ASN A 121 18.89 1.70 22.81
C ASN A 121 19.91 0.74 22.16
N GLN A 122 19.46 -0.19 21.32
CA GLN A 122 20.32 -1.16 20.64
C GLN A 122 20.91 -0.61 19.33
N ALA A 123 20.25 0.35 18.69
CA ALA A 123 20.71 0.99 17.46
C ALA A 123 21.88 1.98 17.68
N GLY A 124 22.01 2.54 18.90
CA GLY A 124 23.08 3.46 19.24
C GLY A 124 23.12 4.68 18.30
N GLU A 125 24.27 4.90 17.67
CA GLU A 125 24.47 6.00 16.70
C GLU A 125 23.62 5.92 15.44
N HIS A 126 23.12 4.72 15.09
CA HIS A 126 22.28 4.49 13.91
C HIS A 126 20.77 4.66 14.15
N ILE A 127 20.39 5.30 15.26
CA ILE A 127 18.99 5.52 15.65
C ILE A 127 18.18 6.26 14.57
N LYS A 128 18.78 7.19 13.86
CA LYS A 128 18.11 7.92 12.78
C LYS A 128 17.67 7.00 11.66
N LEU A 129 18.53 6.09 11.24
CA LEU A 129 18.21 5.09 10.23
C LEU A 129 17.06 4.17 10.68
N VAL A 130 17.10 3.71 11.93
CA VAL A 130 16.03 2.89 12.49
C VAL A 130 14.69 3.63 12.49
N LYS A 131 14.67 4.91 12.89
CA LYS A 131 13.45 5.74 12.84
C LYS A 131 12.90 5.88 11.42
N GLU A 132 13.75 6.20 10.45
CA GLU A 132 13.35 6.30 9.06
C GLU A 132 12.76 4.97 8.51
N VAL A 133 13.29 3.83 8.94
CA VAL A 133 12.75 2.52 8.59
C VAL A 133 11.38 2.30 9.26
N LEU A 134 11.23 2.64 10.53
CA LEU A 134 9.96 2.54 11.25
C LEU A 134 8.89 3.42 10.60
N ASP A 135 9.22 4.67 10.26
CA ASP A 135 8.31 5.58 9.56
C ASP A 135 7.90 5.00 8.20
N ALA A 136 8.83 4.41 7.47
CA ALA A 136 8.52 3.73 6.20
C ALA A 136 7.61 2.51 6.37
N ILE A 137 7.73 1.77 7.47
CA ILE A 137 6.81 0.66 7.80
C ILE A 137 5.40 1.20 8.06
N VAL A 138 5.28 2.27 8.86
CA VAL A 138 4.00 2.94 9.16
C VAL A 138 3.35 3.46 7.87
N GLU A 139 4.10 4.16 7.02
CA GLU A 139 3.62 4.63 5.71
C GLU A 139 3.14 3.47 4.83
N THR A 140 3.85 2.34 4.86
CA THR A 140 3.49 1.16 4.07
C THR A 140 2.17 0.56 4.54
N ILE A 141 1.96 0.45 5.84
CA ILE A 141 0.72 -0.07 6.42
C ILE A 141 -0.45 0.88 6.11
N ASN A 142 -0.27 2.18 6.31
CA ASN A 142 -1.32 3.16 6.04
C ASN A 142 -1.71 3.19 4.55
N SER A 143 -0.74 3.07 3.64
CA SER A 143 -1.01 3.03 2.21
C SER A 143 -1.67 1.73 1.74
N ALA A 144 -1.57 0.65 2.51
CA ALA A 144 -2.26 -0.61 2.22
C ALA A 144 -3.77 -0.54 2.48
N ASP A 145 -4.21 0.39 3.32
CA ASP A 145 -5.63 0.64 3.59
C ASP A 145 -6.30 1.50 2.49
N ASP A 146 -5.54 2.11 1.60
CA ASP A 146 -6.07 2.89 0.48
C ASP A 146 -6.69 1.96 -0.58
N LEU A 147 -8.01 1.84 -0.52
CA LEU A 147 -8.81 1.17 -1.55
C LEU A 147 -8.65 1.91 -2.88
N LYS A 148 -8.07 1.25 -3.88
CA LYS A 148 -8.11 1.77 -5.25
C LYS A 148 -9.49 1.57 -5.84
N ILE A 149 -10.10 2.66 -6.30
CA ILE A 149 -11.46 2.67 -6.83
C ILE A 149 -11.39 3.04 -8.32
N TYR A 150 -11.96 2.17 -9.15
CA TYR A 150 -12.08 2.36 -10.59
C TYR A 150 -13.55 2.59 -10.93
N THR A 151 -13.86 3.75 -11.50
CA THR A 151 -15.21 4.12 -11.89
C THR A 151 -15.36 4.17 -13.41
N SER A 152 -16.50 3.77 -13.94
CA SER A 152 -16.84 3.89 -15.35
C SER A 152 -18.33 4.12 -15.55
N GLY A 153 -18.70 4.74 -16.67
CA GLY A 153 -20.11 4.93 -17.04
C GLY A 153 -20.83 6.04 -16.28
N ALA A 154 -20.12 7.02 -15.71
CA ALA A 154 -20.75 8.17 -15.02
C ALA A 154 -21.78 8.88 -15.91
N THR A 155 -21.55 8.95 -17.23
CA THR A 155 -22.48 9.55 -18.18
C THR A 155 -23.75 8.74 -18.40
N ASN A 156 -23.78 7.46 -18.03
CA ASN A 156 -25.00 6.64 -18.13
C ASN A 156 -26.11 7.14 -17.20
N ILE A 157 -25.75 7.91 -16.16
CA ILE A 157 -26.69 8.54 -15.22
C ILE A 157 -27.73 9.38 -15.94
N PHE A 158 -27.33 10.11 -16.99
CA PHE A 158 -28.23 10.98 -17.76
C PHE A 158 -29.28 10.23 -18.59
N LYS A 159 -29.19 8.89 -18.71
CA LYS A 159 -30.18 8.07 -19.38
C LYS A 159 -31.42 7.81 -18.52
N TYR A 160 -31.36 8.13 -17.23
CA TYR A 160 -32.45 7.89 -16.29
C TYR A 160 -33.27 9.16 -16.09
N PRO A 161 -34.61 9.10 -16.27
CA PRO A 161 -35.48 10.27 -16.15
C PRO A 161 -35.43 10.96 -14.78
N GLU A 162 -35.18 10.18 -13.72
CA GLU A 162 -35.10 10.66 -12.33
C GLU A 162 -33.87 11.57 -12.11
N LEU A 163 -32.87 11.47 -12.96
CA LEU A 163 -31.61 12.23 -12.92
C LEU A 163 -31.50 13.22 -14.11
N SER A 164 -32.62 13.50 -14.78
CA SER A 164 -32.67 14.51 -15.86
C SER A 164 -32.51 15.94 -15.34
N ASP A 165 -32.70 16.15 -14.03
CA ASP A 165 -32.37 17.42 -13.37
C ASP A 165 -30.86 17.61 -13.29
N SER A 166 -30.36 18.65 -13.93
CA SER A 166 -28.92 18.94 -14.01
C SER A 166 -28.25 19.11 -12.64
N THR A 167 -28.99 19.61 -11.65
CA THR A 167 -28.47 19.81 -10.29
C THR A 167 -28.22 18.49 -9.60
N LYS A 168 -29.19 17.57 -9.61
CA LYS A 168 -29.06 16.24 -9.02
C LYS A 168 -28.01 15.38 -9.73
N ALA A 169 -27.94 15.48 -11.05
CA ALA A 169 -26.94 14.78 -11.83
C ALA A 169 -25.53 15.29 -11.52
N SER A 170 -25.35 16.59 -11.34
CA SER A 170 -24.07 17.19 -10.96
C SER A 170 -23.63 16.77 -9.56
N GLU A 171 -24.55 16.77 -8.58
CA GLU A 171 -24.28 16.30 -7.21
C GLU A 171 -23.84 14.83 -7.20
N LEU A 172 -24.48 13.98 -8.00
CA LEU A 172 -24.15 12.57 -8.08
C LEU A 172 -22.80 12.33 -8.78
N ILE A 173 -22.51 13.10 -9.84
CA ILE A 173 -21.20 13.04 -10.51
C ILE A 173 -20.10 13.49 -9.55
N TYR A 174 -20.32 14.57 -8.81
CA TYR A 174 -19.38 15.04 -7.80
C TYR A 174 -19.13 13.97 -6.73
N ALA A 175 -20.21 13.32 -6.24
CA ALA A 175 -20.08 12.20 -5.28
C ALA A 175 -19.32 11.00 -5.87
N LEU A 176 -19.47 10.73 -7.17
CA LEU A 176 -18.71 9.67 -7.87
C LEU A 176 -17.22 10.02 -8.07
N GLU A 177 -16.90 11.30 -8.16
CA GLU A 177 -15.52 11.80 -8.22
C GLU A 177 -14.86 11.79 -6.84
N GLU A 178 -15.60 12.03 -5.78
CA GLU A 178 -15.17 11.85 -4.38
C GLU A 178 -15.12 10.37 -3.98
N LYS A 179 -14.18 9.65 -4.55
CA LYS A 179 -14.03 8.19 -4.43
C LYS A 179 -13.99 7.66 -3.00
N GLN A 180 -13.45 8.44 -2.06
CA GLN A 180 -13.33 8.04 -0.64
C GLN A 180 -14.69 7.98 0.08
N GLY A 181 -15.60 8.90 -0.20
CA GLY A 181 -16.95 8.90 0.37
C GLY A 181 -17.80 7.71 -0.08
N LEU A 182 -17.65 7.29 -1.34
CA LEU A 182 -18.38 6.16 -1.90
C LEU A 182 -17.91 4.80 -1.34
N SER A 183 -16.64 4.64 -1.02
CA SER A 183 -16.12 3.40 -0.43
C SER A 183 -16.77 3.11 0.93
N GLY A 184 -16.98 4.15 1.75
CA GLY A 184 -17.68 4.04 3.02
C GLY A 184 -19.15 3.61 2.88
N LEU A 185 -19.84 4.18 1.90
CA LEU A 185 -21.25 3.87 1.62
C LEU A 185 -21.42 2.43 1.11
N CYS A 186 -20.59 1.97 0.17
CA CYS A 186 -20.64 0.62 -0.37
C CYS A 186 -20.30 -0.44 0.68
N LEU A 187 -19.35 -0.18 1.57
CA LEU A 187 -18.97 -1.11 2.63
C LEU A 187 -20.02 -1.22 3.74
N LEU A 188 -20.77 -0.16 4.03
CA LEU A 188 -21.86 -0.18 4.98
C LEU A 188 -23.05 -1.05 4.50
N TYR A 189 -23.31 -1.11 3.20
CA TYR A 189 -24.40 -1.89 2.62
C TYR A 189 -24.03 -3.35 2.26
N THR A 190 -22.75 -3.70 2.28
CA THR A 190 -22.26 -5.07 2.02
C THR A 190 -21.90 -5.83 3.29
N SER A 191 -22.46 -5.43 4.45
CA SER A 191 -22.36 -6.24 5.66
C SER A 191 -22.89 -7.65 5.37
N PRO A 192 -22.13 -8.73 5.64
CA PRO A 192 -22.62 -10.08 5.38
C PRO A 192 -23.89 -10.29 6.15
N SER A 193 -24.95 -10.74 5.45
CA SER A 193 -26.19 -11.18 6.09
C SER A 193 -25.83 -12.18 7.19
N PRO A 194 -26.37 -12.05 8.41
CA PRO A 194 -26.19 -13.06 9.42
C PRO A 194 -26.67 -14.37 8.83
N ARG A 195 -25.78 -15.36 8.78
CA ARG A 195 -26.15 -16.71 8.38
C ARG A 195 -27.07 -17.26 9.47
N ASP A 196 -28.24 -17.66 9.06
CA ASP A 196 -29.13 -18.52 9.84
C ASP A 196 -28.42 -19.82 10.23
#